data_1f5fb44de8b532fdbfb11cf6bcface97
#
_entry.id   1f5fb44de8b532fdbfb11cf6bcface97
#
_cell.length_a   1.000
_cell.length_b   1.000
_cell.length_c   1.000
_cell.angle_alpha   90.00
_cell.angle_beta   90.00
_cell.angle_gamma   90.00
#
_symmetry.space_group_name_H-M   'P 1'
#
loop_
_entity.id
_entity.type
_entity.pdbx_description
1 polymer ?
#
loop_
_entity_poly.entity_id
_entity_poly.type
_entity_poly.pdbx_seq_one_letter_code
_entity_poly.pdbx_strand_id
1 'polypeptide(L)'
;GFSFLFMGLSYLKANAPDLNANPEMLAFVQNYTDMGFFSIILFLLIGTILTMIVQASAATMAITLIMCANGWISLELGAALVLGENIGTTITANLAALTANTQAKRAALAHFVFNVFGVIWVLIVFHPFMELVNWVVDTFFQSNNPEVAISYKLSAFHSIFNICNVCILIWAVKLIERTVCALIHPKEEDEEPRLRFITGGMLSTAELSILQARKEIHLFAERTHRMFGMVQDLLHTEKDDDFNKLFSRIEKYENISDNMELEIANYLNQVSEGRLSSEDTRHVA
;
A
#
# COMPACT_ATOMS: atom_id res chain seq x y z
N GLY A 1 9.63 12.64 19.80
CA GLY A 1 9.31 12.39 18.40
C GLY A 1 9.77 13.53 17.49
N PHE A 2 9.12 14.70 17.57
CA PHE A 2 9.32 15.81 16.63
C PHE A 2 10.79 16.35 16.62
N SER A 3 11.39 16.54 17.79
CA SER A 3 12.79 16.98 17.91
C SER A 3 13.77 16.00 17.28
N PHE A 4 13.55 14.69 17.43
CA PHE A 4 14.37 13.66 16.78
C PHE A 4 14.23 13.67 15.25
N LEU A 5 13.04 13.96 14.73
CA LEU A 5 12.82 14.11 13.29
C LEU A 5 13.71 15.25 12.73
N PHE A 6 13.64 16.43 13.34
CA PHE A 6 14.44 17.59 12.89
C PHE A 6 15.94 17.37 13.10
N MET A 7 16.33 16.73 14.20
CA MET A 7 17.73 16.38 14.42
C MET A 7 18.23 15.41 13.35
N GLY A 8 17.45 14.37 13.03
CA GLY A 8 17.78 13.41 11.97
C GLY A 8 17.88 14.08 10.59
N LEU A 9 16.94 14.97 10.25
CA LEU A 9 16.96 15.71 9.00
C LEU A 9 18.17 16.67 8.90
N SER A 10 18.50 17.37 10.00
CA SER A 10 19.68 18.23 10.07
C SER A 10 20.96 17.42 9.95
N TYR A 11 21.02 16.24 10.59
CA TYR A 11 22.16 15.35 10.49
C TYR A 11 22.33 14.78 9.08
N LEU A 12 21.24 14.40 8.42
CA LEU A 12 21.24 13.96 7.03
C LEU A 12 21.77 15.08 6.11
N LYS A 13 21.27 16.32 6.27
CA LYS A 13 21.74 17.48 5.49
C LYS A 13 23.21 17.77 5.71
N ALA A 14 23.71 17.68 6.95
CA ALA A 14 25.11 17.94 7.30
C ALA A 14 26.08 16.86 6.80
N ASN A 15 25.60 15.62 6.60
CA ASN A 15 26.41 14.49 6.16
C ASN A 15 26.10 14.07 4.72
N ALA A 16 25.30 14.86 3.98
CA ALA A 16 25.08 14.60 2.56
C ALA A 16 26.42 14.67 1.80
N PRO A 17 26.68 13.75 0.85
CA PRO A 17 27.89 13.77 0.06
C PRO A 17 28.07 15.13 -0.63
N ASP A 18 29.22 15.75 -0.47
CA ASP A 18 29.56 16.94 -1.26
C ASP A 18 30.03 16.49 -2.64
N LEU A 19 29.14 16.60 -3.63
CA LEU A 19 29.47 16.25 -5.02
C LEU A 19 30.50 17.23 -5.63
N ASN A 20 30.62 18.46 -5.11
CA ASN A 20 31.65 19.39 -5.56
C ASN A 20 33.05 18.91 -5.15
N ALA A 21 33.16 18.15 -4.06
CA ALA A 21 34.40 17.52 -3.63
C ALA A 21 34.75 16.26 -4.47
N ASN A 22 33.81 15.75 -5.28
CA ASN A 22 33.98 14.56 -6.13
C ASN A 22 33.67 14.89 -7.60
N PRO A 23 34.58 15.50 -8.34
CA PRO A 23 34.34 16.00 -9.71
C PRO A 23 33.92 14.89 -10.69
N GLU A 24 34.34 13.62 -10.48
CA GLU A 24 33.96 12.50 -11.33
C GLU A 24 32.46 12.15 -11.18
N MET A 25 31.92 12.19 -9.96
CA MET A 25 30.49 11.97 -9.71
C MET A 25 29.64 13.13 -10.26
N LEU A 26 30.14 14.37 -10.12
CA LEU A 26 29.48 15.54 -10.68
C LEU A 26 29.46 15.50 -12.20
N ALA A 27 30.59 15.13 -12.84
CA ALA A 27 30.67 14.95 -14.29
C ALA A 27 29.74 13.84 -14.79
N PHE A 28 29.61 12.73 -14.05
CA PHE A 28 28.65 11.69 -14.36
C PHE A 28 27.22 12.24 -14.36
N VAL A 29 26.82 12.94 -13.29
CA VAL A 29 25.48 13.56 -13.21
C VAL A 29 25.28 14.52 -14.38
N GLN A 30 26.23 15.44 -14.65
CA GLN A 30 26.12 16.43 -15.71
C GLN A 30 26.01 15.83 -17.11
N ASN A 31 26.71 14.73 -17.40
CA ASN A 31 26.62 14.04 -18.69
C ASN A 31 25.23 13.48 -19.01
N TYR A 32 24.40 13.22 -18.00
CA TYR A 32 23.07 12.64 -18.17
C TYR A 32 21.93 13.62 -17.91
N THR A 33 22.23 14.89 -17.62
CA THR A 33 21.20 15.93 -17.33
C THR A 33 20.63 16.56 -18.60
N ASP A 34 21.38 16.57 -19.71
CA ASP A 34 21.02 17.31 -20.94
C ASP A 34 20.49 16.41 -22.09
N MET A 35 20.02 15.21 -21.78
CA MET A 35 19.52 14.27 -22.78
C MET A 35 17.99 14.38 -23.00
N GLY A 36 17.39 15.49 -22.60
CA GLY A 36 15.96 15.74 -22.75
C GLY A 36 15.08 14.73 -22.03
N PHE A 37 14.07 14.18 -22.71
CA PHE A 37 13.14 13.22 -22.09
C PHE A 37 13.81 11.94 -21.58
N PHE A 38 14.93 11.54 -22.19
CA PHE A 38 15.71 10.38 -21.72
C PHE A 38 16.28 10.62 -20.30
N SER A 39 16.73 11.83 -19.99
CA SER A 39 17.17 12.20 -18.64
C SER A 39 16.06 12.04 -17.61
N ILE A 40 14.82 12.44 -17.96
CA ILE A 40 13.64 12.27 -17.07
C ILE A 40 13.44 10.80 -16.74
N ILE A 41 13.45 9.91 -17.73
CA ILE A 41 13.29 8.47 -17.52
C ILE A 41 14.44 7.88 -16.70
N LEU A 42 15.67 8.29 -17.00
CA LEU A 42 16.85 7.82 -16.26
C LEU A 42 16.79 8.22 -14.79
N PHE A 43 16.47 9.48 -14.48
CA PHE A 43 16.37 9.96 -13.11
C PHE A 43 15.17 9.37 -12.38
N LEU A 44 14.07 9.08 -13.05
CA LEU A 44 12.96 8.29 -12.51
C LEU A 44 13.43 6.89 -12.08
N LEU A 45 14.19 6.20 -12.93
CA LEU A 45 14.73 4.88 -12.58
C LEU A 45 15.73 4.96 -11.41
N ILE A 46 16.59 5.99 -11.39
CA ILE A 46 17.50 6.23 -10.27
C ILE A 46 16.72 6.46 -8.97
N GLY A 47 15.68 7.28 -8.97
CA GLY A 47 14.82 7.52 -7.82
C GLY A 47 14.12 6.24 -7.34
N THR A 48 13.66 5.40 -8.28
CA THR A 48 13.07 4.10 -7.98
C THR A 48 14.07 3.18 -7.26
N ILE A 49 15.27 3.02 -7.83
CA ILE A 49 16.32 2.16 -7.27
C ILE A 49 16.79 2.70 -5.92
N LEU A 50 17.01 4.00 -5.81
CA LEU A 50 17.45 4.64 -4.58
C LEU A 50 16.45 4.41 -3.45
N THR A 51 15.15 4.56 -3.72
CA THR A 51 14.10 4.33 -2.73
C THR A 51 13.99 2.86 -2.34
N MET A 52 14.19 1.95 -3.28
CA MET A 52 14.23 0.50 -2.98
C MET A 52 15.40 0.14 -2.05
N ILE A 53 16.55 0.78 -2.22
CA ILE A 53 17.75 0.54 -1.40
C ILE A 53 17.57 1.18 -0.01
N VAL A 54 17.17 2.45 0.04
CA VAL A 54 17.03 3.23 1.28
C VAL A 54 15.81 2.80 2.09
N GLN A 55 14.76 2.29 1.42
CA GLN A 55 13.48 1.85 2.02
C GLN A 55 12.76 2.96 2.82
N ALA A 56 13.08 4.22 2.53
CA ALA A 56 12.51 5.39 3.19
C ALA A 56 12.36 6.54 2.19
N SER A 57 11.17 6.72 1.64
CA SER A 57 10.88 7.78 0.65
C SER A 57 11.19 9.18 1.20
N ALA A 58 10.92 9.44 2.49
CA ALA A 58 11.26 10.71 3.12
C ALA A 58 12.77 11.02 3.09
N ALA A 59 13.62 9.99 3.25
CA ALA A 59 15.07 10.15 3.17
C ALA A 59 15.52 10.39 1.72
N THR A 60 14.95 9.66 0.76
CA THR A 60 15.21 9.87 -0.67
C THR A 60 14.75 11.26 -1.11
N MET A 61 13.58 11.72 -0.69
CA MET A 61 13.08 13.07 -0.92
C MET A 61 14.06 14.13 -0.36
N ALA A 62 14.59 13.94 0.85
CA ALA A 62 15.56 14.87 1.43
C ALA A 62 16.85 14.94 0.62
N ILE A 63 17.36 13.82 0.12
CA ILE A 63 18.52 13.79 -0.79
C ILE A 63 18.19 14.53 -2.09
N THR A 64 17.04 14.27 -2.70
CA THR A 64 16.57 14.95 -3.91
C THR A 64 16.49 16.46 -3.72
N LEU A 65 15.94 16.92 -2.58
CA LEU A 65 15.88 18.33 -2.22
C LEU A 65 17.28 18.97 -2.12
N ILE A 66 18.23 18.27 -1.47
CA ILE A 66 19.62 18.75 -1.35
C ILE A 66 20.28 18.86 -2.74
N MET A 67 20.07 17.86 -3.60
CA MET A 67 20.64 17.88 -4.96
C MET A 67 20.10 19.03 -5.79
N CYS A 68 18.81 19.31 -5.73
CA CYS A 68 18.18 20.44 -6.41
C CYS A 68 18.63 21.79 -5.80
N ALA A 69 18.66 21.90 -4.47
CA ALA A 69 19.03 23.14 -3.78
C ALA A 69 20.48 23.55 -4.05
N ASN A 70 21.39 22.58 -4.19
CA ASN A 70 22.78 22.82 -4.56
C ASN A 70 23.00 23.05 -6.08
N GLY A 71 21.93 22.96 -6.88
CA GLY A 71 22.02 23.14 -8.33
C GLY A 71 22.72 21.99 -9.06
N TRP A 72 22.88 20.82 -8.43
CA TRP A 72 23.49 19.64 -9.08
C TRP A 72 22.58 19.02 -10.12
N ILE A 73 21.27 19.08 -9.90
CA ILE A 73 20.24 18.67 -10.84
C ILE A 73 19.16 19.76 -10.97
N SER A 74 18.50 19.80 -12.12
CA SER A 74 17.38 20.71 -12.34
C SER A 74 16.14 20.30 -11.53
N LEU A 75 15.19 21.23 -11.35
CA LEU A 75 13.90 20.95 -10.72
C LEU A 75 13.14 19.83 -11.44
N GLU A 76 13.22 19.77 -12.77
CA GLU A 76 12.58 18.73 -13.59
C GLU A 76 13.14 17.34 -13.30
N LEU A 77 14.47 17.23 -13.15
CA LEU A 77 15.11 15.96 -12.80
C LEU A 77 14.84 15.58 -11.34
N GLY A 78 14.74 16.55 -10.45
CA GLY A 78 14.26 16.33 -9.08
C GLY A 78 12.82 15.81 -9.05
N ALA A 79 11.93 16.36 -9.87
CA ALA A 79 10.56 15.86 -10.03
C ALA A 79 10.53 14.43 -10.59
N ALA A 80 11.43 14.10 -11.54
CA ALA A 80 11.57 12.74 -12.06
C ALA A 80 12.02 11.75 -10.97
N LEU A 81 12.99 12.13 -10.12
CA LEU A 81 13.39 11.34 -8.95
C LEU A 81 12.19 11.08 -8.03
N VAL A 82 11.39 12.11 -7.73
CA VAL A 82 10.17 11.99 -6.89
C VAL A 82 9.14 11.03 -7.49
N LEU A 83 8.94 11.05 -8.80
CA LEU A 83 8.10 10.05 -9.47
C LEU A 83 8.65 8.63 -9.29
N GLY A 84 9.97 8.47 -9.39
CA GLY A 84 10.65 7.22 -9.12
C GLY A 84 10.50 6.75 -7.68
N GLU A 85 10.57 7.66 -6.71
CA GLU A 85 10.36 7.37 -5.29
C GLU A 85 8.99 6.74 -5.01
N ASN A 86 7.94 7.24 -5.66
CA ASN A 86 6.59 6.68 -5.54
C ASN A 86 6.54 5.22 -6.04
N ILE A 87 7.18 4.90 -7.17
CA ILE A 87 7.26 3.53 -7.67
C ILE A 87 8.12 2.67 -6.73
N GLY A 88 9.29 3.14 -6.33
CA GLY A 88 10.21 2.41 -5.46
C GLY A 88 9.58 1.98 -4.14
N THR A 89 8.81 2.86 -3.51
CA THR A 89 8.06 2.56 -2.28
C THR A 89 7.05 1.42 -2.50
N THR A 90 6.38 1.37 -3.64
CA THR A 90 5.41 0.30 -3.92
C THR A 90 6.07 -1.04 -4.26
N ILE A 91 7.25 -1.03 -4.86
CA ILE A 91 8.03 -2.25 -5.12
C ILE A 91 8.44 -2.88 -3.79
N THR A 92 8.94 -2.09 -2.83
CA THR A 92 9.31 -2.61 -1.50
C THR A 92 8.11 -3.19 -0.75
N ALA A 93 6.93 -2.55 -0.86
CA ALA A 93 5.68 -3.08 -0.31
C ALA A 93 5.29 -4.43 -0.95
N ASN A 94 5.45 -4.58 -2.28
CA ASN A 94 5.19 -5.84 -2.97
C ASN A 94 6.19 -6.94 -2.57
N LEU A 95 7.46 -6.61 -2.39
CA LEU A 95 8.46 -7.55 -1.89
C LEU A 95 8.11 -8.04 -0.48
N ALA A 96 7.73 -7.13 0.41
CA ALA A 96 7.28 -7.48 1.76
C ALA A 96 6.01 -8.37 1.75
N ALA A 97 5.12 -8.17 0.78
CA ALA A 97 3.89 -8.94 0.64
C ALA A 97 4.09 -10.35 0.04
N LEU A 98 5.27 -10.71 -0.46
CA LEU A 98 5.51 -12.03 -1.11
C LEU A 98 5.17 -13.22 -0.19
N THR A 99 5.42 -13.08 1.11
CA THR A 99 5.14 -14.11 2.11
C THR A 99 3.80 -13.90 2.82
N ALA A 100 3.07 -12.84 2.49
CA ALA A 100 1.80 -12.51 3.11
C ALA A 100 0.61 -13.25 2.45
N ASN A 101 -0.58 -13.10 3.04
CA ASN A 101 -1.80 -13.66 2.51
C ASN A 101 -2.24 -13.00 1.18
N THR A 102 -3.20 -13.61 0.49
CA THR A 102 -3.70 -13.14 -0.81
C THR A 102 -4.21 -11.71 -0.77
N GLN A 103 -4.85 -11.28 0.31
CA GLN A 103 -5.39 -9.91 0.42
C GLN A 103 -4.27 -8.87 0.52
N ALA A 104 -3.23 -9.16 1.30
CA ALA A 104 -2.06 -8.29 1.41
C ALA A 104 -1.32 -8.17 0.06
N LYS A 105 -1.17 -9.28 -0.68
CA LYS A 105 -0.59 -9.27 -2.04
C LYS A 105 -1.42 -8.42 -3.00
N ARG A 106 -2.75 -8.56 -2.97
CA ARG A 106 -3.66 -7.74 -3.79
C ARG A 106 -3.57 -6.27 -3.45
N ALA A 107 -3.52 -5.93 -2.15
CA ALA A 107 -3.37 -4.55 -1.70
C ALA A 107 -2.04 -3.93 -2.15
N ALA A 108 -0.92 -4.66 -2.00
CA ALA A 108 0.39 -4.22 -2.45
C ALA A 108 0.44 -4.03 -3.98
N LEU A 109 -0.13 -4.97 -4.75
CA LEU A 109 -0.21 -4.85 -6.21
C LEU A 109 -1.11 -3.70 -6.65
N ALA A 110 -2.25 -3.47 -5.96
CA ALA A 110 -3.13 -2.33 -6.24
C ALA A 110 -2.39 -1.00 -6.03
N HIS A 111 -1.61 -0.89 -4.96
CA HIS A 111 -0.77 0.28 -4.68
C HIS A 111 0.29 0.49 -5.78
N PHE A 112 0.93 -0.58 -6.25
CA PHE A 112 1.88 -0.52 -7.36
C PHE A 112 1.21 -0.03 -8.65
N VAL A 113 0.07 -0.63 -9.04
CA VAL A 113 -0.69 -0.25 -10.23
C VAL A 113 -1.12 1.22 -10.17
N PHE A 114 -1.59 1.66 -8.99
CA PHE A 114 -1.98 3.05 -8.74
C PHE A 114 -0.81 4.03 -9.01
N ASN A 115 0.39 3.75 -8.49
CA ASN A 115 1.54 4.63 -8.66
C ASN A 115 2.12 4.58 -10.08
N VAL A 116 2.22 3.39 -10.69
CA VAL A 116 2.69 3.25 -12.07
C VAL A 116 1.77 4.00 -13.04
N PHE A 117 0.45 3.86 -12.89
CA PHE A 117 -0.51 4.63 -13.70
C PHE A 117 -0.30 6.14 -13.49
N GLY A 118 -0.15 6.58 -12.24
CA GLY A 118 0.12 7.97 -11.90
C GLY A 118 1.35 8.51 -12.61
N VAL A 119 2.44 7.77 -12.57
CA VAL A 119 3.69 8.16 -13.23
C VAL A 119 3.52 8.23 -14.75
N ILE A 120 2.84 7.26 -15.36
CA ILE A 120 2.64 7.22 -16.82
C ILE A 120 1.87 8.46 -17.29
N TRP A 121 0.73 8.81 -16.69
CA TRP A 121 -0.04 9.96 -17.15
C TRP A 121 0.71 11.29 -16.92
N VAL A 122 1.44 11.43 -15.78
CA VAL A 122 2.24 12.63 -15.55
C VAL A 122 3.39 12.75 -16.55
N LEU A 123 4.06 11.65 -16.91
CA LEU A 123 5.11 11.69 -17.93
C LEU A 123 4.59 12.17 -19.29
N ILE A 124 3.34 11.83 -19.66
CA ILE A 124 2.70 12.30 -20.91
C ILE A 124 2.49 13.83 -20.88
N VAL A 125 2.13 14.38 -19.73
CA VAL A 125 1.88 15.81 -19.54
C VAL A 125 2.98 16.51 -18.70
N PHE A 126 4.20 16.01 -18.72
CA PHE A 126 5.24 16.40 -17.77
C PHE A 126 5.52 17.90 -17.76
N HIS A 127 5.78 18.49 -18.91
CA HIS A 127 6.08 19.93 -19.01
C HIS A 127 4.91 20.82 -18.59
N PRO A 128 3.67 20.66 -19.14
CA PRO A 128 2.54 21.46 -18.67
C PRO A 128 2.23 21.23 -17.18
N PHE A 129 2.48 20.04 -16.64
CA PHE A 129 2.32 19.79 -15.22
C PHE A 129 3.35 20.54 -14.36
N MET A 130 4.61 20.61 -14.82
CA MET A 130 5.65 21.41 -14.16
C MET A 130 5.32 22.91 -14.20
N GLU A 131 4.77 23.41 -15.32
CA GLU A 131 4.30 24.80 -15.42
C GLU A 131 3.19 25.11 -14.44
N LEU A 132 2.21 24.20 -14.28
CA LEU A 132 1.15 24.31 -13.27
C LEU A 132 1.73 24.38 -11.85
N VAL A 133 2.66 23.51 -11.50
CA VAL A 133 3.31 23.50 -10.18
C VAL A 133 4.06 24.81 -9.94
N ASN A 134 4.84 25.28 -10.92
CA ASN A 134 5.54 26.55 -10.84
C ASN A 134 4.55 27.71 -10.63
N TRP A 135 3.48 27.77 -11.40
CA TRP A 135 2.45 28.81 -11.26
C TRP A 135 1.80 28.80 -9.86
N VAL A 136 1.46 27.62 -9.33
CA VAL A 136 0.89 27.49 -7.98
C VAL A 136 1.86 28.01 -6.92
N VAL A 137 3.12 27.58 -6.98
CA VAL A 137 4.10 27.99 -5.96
C VAL A 137 4.46 29.47 -6.08
N ASP A 138 4.68 29.97 -7.29
CA ASP A 138 5.02 31.37 -7.51
C ASP A 138 3.86 32.32 -7.17
N THR A 139 2.61 31.84 -7.18
CA THR A 139 1.42 32.62 -6.80
C THR A 139 1.18 32.60 -5.28
N PHE A 140 1.28 31.44 -4.63
CA PHE A 140 0.82 31.24 -3.26
C PHE A 140 1.94 31.09 -2.22
N PHE A 141 3.17 30.72 -2.62
CA PHE A 141 4.26 30.33 -1.73
C PHE A 141 5.57 31.05 -2.07
N GLN A 142 5.51 32.35 -2.32
CA GLN A 142 6.69 33.14 -2.68
C GLN A 142 7.76 33.09 -1.60
N SER A 143 9.02 32.85 -2.00
CA SER A 143 10.19 32.91 -1.13
C SER A 143 11.33 33.62 -1.83
N ASN A 144 11.98 34.55 -1.11
CA ASN A 144 13.19 35.24 -1.60
C ASN A 144 14.44 34.35 -1.50
N ASN A 145 14.35 33.20 -0.81
CA ASN A 145 15.46 32.27 -0.72
C ASN A 145 15.30 31.17 -1.80
N PRO A 146 16.27 31.06 -2.74
CA PRO A 146 16.18 30.07 -3.83
C PRO A 146 16.08 28.62 -3.36
N GLU A 147 16.78 28.24 -2.28
CA GLU A 147 16.71 26.86 -1.73
C GLU A 147 15.31 26.55 -1.20
N VAL A 148 14.67 27.51 -0.54
CA VAL A 148 13.31 27.37 -0.01
C VAL A 148 12.31 27.32 -1.16
N ALA A 149 12.49 28.14 -2.19
CA ALA A 149 11.62 28.13 -3.38
C ALA A 149 11.66 26.78 -4.10
N ILE A 150 12.84 26.18 -4.28
CA ILE A 150 13.01 24.85 -4.86
C ILE A 150 12.32 23.79 -3.99
N SER A 151 12.50 23.88 -2.67
CA SER A 151 11.85 22.95 -1.73
C SER A 151 10.33 23.02 -1.81
N TYR A 152 9.75 24.22 -1.92
CA TYR A 152 8.32 24.39 -2.12
C TYR A 152 7.85 23.82 -3.46
N LYS A 153 8.57 24.05 -4.56
CA LYS A 153 8.22 23.54 -5.88
C LYS A 153 8.22 22.00 -5.91
N LEU A 154 9.24 21.36 -5.35
CA LEU A 154 9.34 19.91 -5.32
C LEU A 154 8.28 19.27 -4.40
N SER A 155 8.04 19.86 -3.23
CA SER A 155 6.99 19.42 -2.30
C SER A 155 5.59 19.64 -2.89
N ALA A 156 5.36 20.75 -3.58
CA ALA A 156 4.11 21.01 -4.29
C ALA A 156 3.90 20.03 -5.45
N PHE A 157 4.95 19.76 -6.24
CA PHE A 157 4.91 18.74 -7.29
C PHE A 157 4.44 17.40 -6.73
N HIS A 158 5.07 16.90 -5.67
CA HIS A 158 4.73 15.63 -5.04
C HIS A 158 3.28 15.64 -4.53
N SER A 159 2.84 16.70 -3.86
CA SER A 159 1.50 16.80 -3.29
C SER A 159 0.43 16.90 -4.39
N ILE A 160 0.60 17.79 -5.37
CA ILE A 160 -0.36 17.99 -6.47
C ILE A 160 -0.46 16.72 -7.31
N PHE A 161 0.68 16.08 -7.62
CA PHE A 161 0.71 14.80 -8.32
C PHE A 161 -0.16 13.75 -7.62
N ASN A 162 0.07 13.53 -6.33
CA ASN A 162 -0.68 12.51 -5.59
C ASN A 162 -2.17 12.85 -5.48
N ILE A 163 -2.53 14.12 -5.26
CA ILE A 163 -3.93 14.58 -5.21
C ILE A 163 -4.60 14.34 -6.58
N CYS A 164 -3.98 14.78 -7.67
CA CYS A 164 -4.52 14.56 -9.02
C CYS A 164 -4.67 13.05 -9.31
N ASN A 165 -3.68 12.25 -8.95
CA ASN A 165 -3.72 10.81 -9.16
C ASN A 165 -4.88 10.15 -8.39
N VAL A 166 -5.12 10.54 -7.14
CA VAL A 166 -6.29 10.10 -6.36
C VAL A 166 -7.58 10.54 -7.04
N CYS A 167 -7.69 11.81 -7.44
CA CYS A 167 -8.91 12.33 -8.10
C CYS A 167 -9.23 11.59 -9.41
N ILE A 168 -8.22 11.20 -10.18
CA ILE A 168 -8.39 10.43 -11.41
C ILE A 168 -8.81 8.99 -11.10
N LEU A 169 -8.10 8.32 -10.19
CA LEU A 169 -8.23 6.89 -9.96
C LEU A 169 -9.34 6.49 -8.99
N ILE A 170 -9.93 7.42 -8.24
CA ILE A 170 -11.07 7.13 -7.35
C ILE A 170 -12.24 6.51 -8.12
N TRP A 171 -12.44 6.89 -9.36
CA TRP A 171 -13.47 6.33 -10.24
C TRP A 171 -13.08 4.97 -10.85
N ALA A 172 -11.78 4.65 -10.86
CA ALA A 172 -11.23 3.43 -11.41
C ALA A 172 -10.96 2.33 -10.35
N VAL A 173 -11.35 2.53 -9.09
CA VAL A 173 -11.10 1.58 -7.99
C VAL A 173 -11.59 0.17 -8.33
N LYS A 174 -12.81 0.03 -8.87
CA LYS A 174 -13.36 -1.27 -9.29
C LYS A 174 -12.56 -1.93 -10.42
N LEU A 175 -11.96 -1.13 -11.30
CA LEU A 175 -11.10 -1.65 -12.37
C LEU A 175 -9.79 -2.17 -11.80
N ILE A 176 -9.17 -1.42 -10.89
CA ILE A 176 -7.95 -1.84 -10.17
C ILE A 176 -8.23 -3.14 -9.40
N GLU A 177 -9.33 -3.19 -8.64
CA GLU A 177 -9.74 -4.38 -7.90
C GLU A 177 -9.88 -5.60 -8.82
N ARG A 178 -10.61 -5.47 -9.93
CA ARG A 178 -10.76 -6.56 -10.91
C ARG A 178 -9.42 -7.02 -11.46
N THR A 179 -8.53 -6.07 -11.78
CA THR A 179 -7.21 -6.37 -12.33
C THR A 179 -6.36 -7.15 -11.33
N VAL A 180 -6.28 -6.70 -10.08
CA VAL A 180 -5.46 -7.39 -9.06
C VAL A 180 -6.05 -8.73 -8.65
N CYS A 181 -7.39 -8.87 -8.64
CA CYS A 181 -8.05 -10.14 -8.37
C CYS A 181 -7.87 -11.15 -9.51
N ALA A 182 -7.79 -10.67 -10.76
CA ALA A 182 -7.50 -11.51 -11.92
C ALA A 182 -6.03 -11.97 -11.97
N LEU A 183 -5.10 -11.15 -11.48
CA LEU A 183 -3.66 -11.49 -11.44
C LEU A 183 -3.29 -12.36 -10.23
N ILE A 184 -3.90 -12.11 -9.08
CA ILE A 184 -3.62 -12.82 -7.83
C ILE A 184 -4.86 -13.61 -7.44
N HIS A 185 -4.85 -14.89 -7.75
CA HIS A 185 -5.90 -15.81 -7.34
C HIS A 185 -5.72 -16.22 -5.87
N PRO A 186 -6.79 -16.39 -5.10
CA PRO A 186 -6.68 -16.95 -3.76
C PRO A 186 -6.14 -18.38 -3.88
N LYS A 187 -5.12 -18.70 -3.10
CA LYS A 187 -4.79 -20.11 -2.88
C LYS A 187 -5.92 -20.72 -2.05
N GLU A 188 -6.29 -21.95 -2.33
CA GLU A 188 -7.29 -22.66 -1.52
C GLU A 188 -6.94 -22.76 -0.02
N GLU A 189 -5.66 -22.52 0.31
CA GLU A 189 -5.12 -22.51 1.67
C GLU A 189 -5.26 -21.17 2.42
N ASP A 190 -5.67 -20.08 1.72
CA ASP A 190 -5.76 -18.73 2.29
C ASP A 190 -7.09 -18.48 3.05
N GLU A 191 -7.60 -19.47 3.75
CA GLU A 191 -8.69 -19.24 4.68
C GLU A 191 -8.16 -18.55 5.94
N GLU A 192 -8.56 -17.30 6.09
CA GLU A 192 -8.18 -16.52 7.27
C GLU A 192 -8.94 -17.05 8.50
N PRO A 193 -8.22 -17.30 9.63
CA PRO A 193 -8.83 -17.69 10.89
C PRO A 193 -9.50 -16.51 11.60
N ARG A 194 -10.21 -15.64 10.86
CA ARG A 194 -10.84 -14.44 11.39
C ARG A 194 -12.28 -14.33 10.96
N LEU A 195 -13.10 -13.80 11.88
CA LEU A 195 -14.47 -13.41 11.58
C LEU A 195 -14.46 -12.30 10.52
N ARG A 196 -15.36 -12.39 9.53
CA ARG A 196 -15.46 -11.45 8.42
C ARG A 196 -16.38 -10.28 8.70
N PHE A 197 -17.49 -10.58 9.39
CA PHE A 197 -18.59 -9.63 9.61
C PHE A 197 -18.57 -9.05 11.02
N ILE A 198 -17.98 -9.75 11.97
CA ILE A 198 -17.77 -9.30 13.34
C ILE A 198 -16.38 -8.67 13.43
N THR A 199 -16.26 -7.39 13.08
CA THR A 199 -14.99 -6.63 13.13
C THR A 199 -15.06 -5.59 14.23
N GLY A 200 -14.51 -5.93 15.42
CA GLY A 200 -14.11 -4.94 16.42
C GLY A 200 -15.21 -4.13 17.10
N GLY A 201 -15.96 -4.73 18.01
CA GLY A 201 -16.87 -4.05 18.92
C GLY A 201 -18.37 -4.20 18.59
N MET A 202 -19.22 -4.05 19.62
CA MET A 202 -20.66 -4.04 19.42
C MET A 202 -21.07 -2.82 18.58
N LEU A 203 -21.92 -3.06 17.58
CA LEU A 203 -22.58 -1.98 16.85
C LEU A 203 -23.57 -1.24 17.77
N SER A 204 -23.91 -0.02 17.38
CA SER A 204 -24.79 0.87 18.16
C SER A 204 -26.19 0.29 18.40
N THR A 205 -26.60 -0.77 17.70
CA THR A 205 -27.90 -1.44 17.86
C THR A 205 -27.73 -2.95 17.91
N ALA A 206 -28.46 -3.61 18.82
CA ALA A 206 -28.49 -5.04 19.00
C ALA A 206 -28.92 -5.79 17.72
N GLU A 207 -29.91 -5.26 17.00
CA GLU A 207 -30.41 -5.81 15.74
C GLU A 207 -29.33 -5.94 14.66
N LEU A 208 -28.49 -4.89 14.52
CA LEU A 208 -27.37 -4.90 13.59
C LEU A 208 -26.29 -5.91 14.00
N SER A 209 -26.05 -6.05 15.29
CA SER A 209 -25.11 -7.02 15.86
C SER A 209 -25.57 -8.46 15.59
N ILE A 210 -26.86 -8.76 15.77
CA ILE A 210 -27.45 -10.06 15.45
C ILE A 210 -27.38 -10.34 13.94
N LEU A 211 -27.61 -9.34 13.10
CA LEU A 211 -27.49 -9.52 11.65
C LEU A 211 -26.07 -9.86 11.22
N GLN A 212 -25.05 -9.26 11.86
CA GLN A 212 -23.65 -9.61 11.62
C GLN A 212 -23.33 -11.03 12.09
N ALA A 213 -23.78 -11.42 13.28
CA ALA A 213 -23.61 -12.78 13.78
C ALA A 213 -24.26 -13.81 12.86
N ARG A 214 -25.47 -13.55 12.34
CA ARG A 214 -26.12 -14.46 11.37
C ARG A 214 -25.31 -14.64 10.08
N LYS A 215 -24.69 -13.57 9.56
CA LYS A 215 -23.82 -13.67 8.39
C LYS A 215 -22.57 -14.49 8.69
N GLU A 216 -22.01 -14.36 9.88
CA GLU A 216 -20.86 -15.13 10.30
C GLU A 216 -21.19 -16.61 10.50
N ILE A 217 -22.33 -16.91 11.11
CA ILE A 217 -22.85 -18.29 11.26
C ILE A 217 -23.08 -18.93 9.87
N HIS A 218 -23.58 -18.18 8.90
CA HIS A 218 -23.73 -18.68 7.53
C HIS A 218 -22.38 -19.04 6.91
N LEU A 219 -21.38 -18.19 7.06
CA LEU A 219 -20.01 -18.45 6.60
C LEU A 219 -19.38 -19.66 7.32
N PHE A 220 -19.61 -19.77 8.62
CA PHE A 220 -19.21 -20.93 9.42
C PHE A 220 -19.82 -22.23 8.90
N ALA A 221 -21.13 -22.23 8.63
CA ALA A 221 -21.83 -23.41 8.07
C ALA A 221 -21.29 -23.78 6.66
N GLU A 222 -20.99 -22.80 5.80
CA GLU A 222 -20.37 -23.06 4.50
C GLU A 222 -18.97 -23.69 4.64
N ARG A 223 -18.17 -23.24 5.60
CA ARG A 223 -16.85 -23.80 5.89
C ARG A 223 -16.93 -25.23 6.40
N THR A 224 -17.82 -25.49 7.35
CA THR A 224 -18.07 -26.85 7.90
C THR A 224 -18.54 -27.78 6.80
N HIS A 225 -19.44 -27.33 5.93
CA HIS A 225 -19.89 -28.11 4.77
C HIS A 225 -18.75 -28.48 3.83
N ARG A 226 -17.84 -27.51 3.55
CA ARG A 226 -16.66 -27.75 2.72
C ARG A 226 -15.69 -28.73 3.38
N MET A 227 -15.47 -28.61 4.70
CA MET A 227 -14.65 -29.54 5.48
C MET A 227 -15.21 -30.96 5.39
N PHE A 228 -16.51 -31.11 5.50
CA PHE A 228 -17.17 -32.42 5.34
C PHE A 228 -16.96 -33.02 3.95
N GLY A 229 -17.00 -32.19 2.89
CA GLY A 229 -16.63 -32.61 1.53
C GLY A 229 -15.19 -33.12 1.44
N MET A 230 -14.23 -32.41 2.06
CA MET A 230 -12.83 -32.87 2.11
C MET A 230 -12.67 -34.20 2.86
N VAL A 231 -13.46 -34.46 3.90
CA VAL A 231 -13.44 -35.77 4.59
C VAL A 231 -13.93 -36.90 3.64
N GLN A 232 -14.94 -36.63 2.82
CA GLN A 232 -15.36 -37.59 1.79
C GLN A 232 -14.26 -37.86 0.76
N ASP A 233 -13.58 -36.82 0.30
CA ASP A 233 -12.45 -36.94 -0.64
C ASP A 233 -11.29 -37.72 -0.01
N LEU A 234 -11.02 -37.53 1.29
CA LEU A 234 -9.97 -38.24 2.04
C LEU A 234 -10.19 -39.75 2.05
N LEU A 235 -11.46 -40.17 2.18
CA LEU A 235 -11.80 -41.58 2.17
C LEU A 235 -11.55 -42.28 0.83
N HIS A 236 -11.42 -41.51 -0.26
CA HIS A 236 -11.16 -42.01 -1.61
C HIS A 236 -9.72 -41.77 -2.07
N THR A 237 -8.86 -41.20 -1.21
CA THR A 237 -7.47 -40.86 -1.54
C THR A 237 -6.58 -42.05 -1.29
N GLU A 238 -5.95 -42.59 -2.37
CA GLU A 238 -5.09 -43.79 -2.30
C GLU A 238 -3.61 -43.47 -2.08
N LYS A 239 -3.17 -42.26 -2.37
CA LYS A 239 -1.75 -41.85 -2.27
C LYS A 239 -1.47 -41.21 -0.91
N ASP A 240 -0.46 -41.73 -0.21
CA ASP A 240 -0.05 -41.24 1.12
C ASP A 240 0.26 -39.73 1.16
N ASP A 241 0.96 -39.20 0.14
CA ASP A 241 1.29 -37.77 0.08
C ASP A 241 0.06 -36.88 -0.09
N ASP A 242 -0.91 -37.31 -0.89
CA ASP A 242 -2.15 -36.58 -1.12
C ASP A 242 -3.09 -36.72 0.10
N PHE A 243 -3.10 -37.89 0.73
CA PHE A 243 -3.80 -38.14 1.99
C PHE A 243 -3.30 -37.21 3.09
N ASN A 244 -1.98 -37.15 3.32
CA ASN A 244 -1.40 -36.30 4.37
C ASN A 244 -1.66 -34.81 4.14
N LYS A 245 -1.61 -34.36 2.88
CA LYS A 245 -1.94 -32.95 2.56
C LYS A 245 -3.40 -32.64 2.84
N LEU A 246 -4.31 -33.51 2.43
CA LEU A 246 -5.74 -33.31 2.64
C LEU A 246 -6.11 -33.40 4.12
N PHE A 247 -5.51 -34.33 4.85
CA PHE A 247 -5.68 -34.49 6.29
C PHE A 247 -5.22 -33.22 7.05
N SER A 248 -4.01 -32.72 6.77
CA SER A 248 -3.52 -31.49 7.39
C SER A 248 -4.41 -30.28 7.04
N ARG A 249 -5.02 -30.27 5.87
CA ARG A 249 -5.97 -29.25 5.48
C ARG A 249 -7.25 -29.33 6.30
N ILE A 250 -7.79 -30.54 6.53
CA ILE A 250 -8.96 -30.76 7.37
C ILE A 250 -8.70 -30.29 8.81
N GLU A 251 -7.55 -30.64 9.41
CA GLU A 251 -7.15 -30.19 10.74
C GLU A 251 -7.09 -28.66 10.82
N LYS A 252 -6.58 -28.00 9.77
CA LYS A 252 -6.57 -26.54 9.72
C LYS A 252 -7.98 -25.94 9.69
N TYR A 253 -8.90 -26.55 8.93
CA TYR A 253 -10.29 -26.10 8.84
C TYR A 253 -11.03 -26.31 10.16
N GLU A 254 -10.77 -27.40 10.84
CA GLU A 254 -11.31 -27.69 12.17
C GLU A 254 -10.87 -26.63 13.17
N ASN A 255 -9.56 -26.36 13.29
CA ASN A 255 -9.02 -25.32 14.18
C ASN A 255 -9.61 -23.94 13.88
N ILE A 256 -9.82 -23.59 12.62
CA ILE A 256 -10.46 -22.32 12.24
C ILE A 256 -11.93 -22.33 12.67
N SER A 257 -12.63 -23.43 12.48
CA SER A 257 -14.05 -23.58 12.84
C SER A 257 -14.26 -23.45 14.34
N ASP A 258 -13.43 -24.12 15.15
CA ASP A 258 -13.47 -24.03 16.60
C ASP A 258 -13.25 -22.61 17.12
N ASN A 259 -12.26 -21.91 16.56
CA ASN A 259 -12.03 -20.51 16.91
C ASN A 259 -13.21 -19.61 16.51
N MET A 260 -13.80 -19.83 15.34
CA MET A 260 -14.99 -19.07 14.89
C MET A 260 -16.20 -19.32 15.79
N GLU A 261 -16.46 -20.58 16.18
CA GLU A 261 -17.53 -20.92 17.11
C GLU A 261 -17.39 -20.14 18.41
N LEU A 262 -16.19 -20.20 19.02
CA LEU A 262 -15.89 -19.52 20.27
C LEU A 262 -16.06 -17.99 20.16
N GLU A 263 -15.55 -17.39 19.08
CA GLU A 263 -15.64 -15.95 18.87
C GLU A 263 -17.08 -15.49 18.60
N ILE A 264 -17.87 -16.27 17.83
CA ILE A 264 -19.30 -16.00 17.59
C ILE A 264 -20.09 -16.11 18.88
N ALA A 265 -19.85 -17.18 19.69
CA ALA A 265 -20.51 -17.37 20.96
C ALA A 265 -20.20 -16.22 21.94
N ASN A 266 -18.94 -15.82 22.04
CA ASN A 266 -18.54 -14.70 22.88
C ASN A 266 -19.21 -13.38 22.43
N TYR A 267 -19.28 -13.15 21.13
CA TYR A 267 -19.94 -11.96 20.58
C TYR A 267 -21.46 -11.96 20.90
N LEU A 268 -22.15 -13.08 20.69
CA LEU A 268 -23.56 -13.21 21.01
C LEU A 268 -23.86 -13.05 22.51
N ASN A 269 -22.98 -13.56 23.39
CA ASN A 269 -23.07 -13.34 24.82
C ASN A 269 -23.00 -11.84 25.16
N GLN A 270 -22.05 -11.09 24.58
CA GLN A 270 -21.95 -9.63 24.77
C GLN A 270 -23.19 -8.89 24.23
N VAL A 271 -23.73 -9.32 23.09
CA VAL A 271 -24.96 -8.76 22.52
C VAL A 271 -26.15 -9.03 23.45
N SER A 272 -26.23 -10.19 24.08
CA SER A 272 -27.31 -10.58 25.00
C SER A 272 -27.32 -9.78 26.31
N GLU A 273 -26.17 -9.28 26.75
CA GLU A 273 -26.06 -8.38 27.93
C GLU A 273 -26.66 -6.98 27.66
N GLY A 274 -26.90 -6.63 26.37
CA GLY A 274 -27.55 -5.40 25.98
C GLY A 274 -29.08 -5.46 26.13
N ARG A 275 -29.75 -4.34 25.84
CA ARG A 275 -31.24 -4.32 25.79
C ARG A 275 -31.72 -4.93 24.48
N LEU A 276 -32.13 -6.20 24.54
CA LEU A 276 -32.71 -6.92 23.41
C LEU A 276 -34.24 -6.82 23.41
N SER A 277 -34.84 -6.84 22.22
CA SER A 277 -36.27 -7.07 22.07
C SER A 277 -36.60 -8.55 22.38
N SER A 278 -37.90 -8.86 22.66
CA SER A 278 -38.33 -10.26 22.89
C SER A 278 -38.14 -11.15 21.67
N GLU A 279 -38.09 -10.59 20.47
CA GLU A 279 -37.82 -11.28 19.23
C GLU A 279 -36.31 -11.54 19.06
N ASP A 280 -35.46 -10.56 19.37
CA ASP A 280 -34.02 -10.70 19.33
C ASP A 280 -33.50 -11.71 20.36
N THR A 281 -34.09 -11.77 21.54
CA THR A 281 -33.74 -12.77 22.58
C THR A 281 -33.93 -14.19 22.07
N ARG A 282 -34.95 -14.44 21.23
CA ARG A 282 -35.17 -15.77 20.62
C ARG A 282 -34.18 -16.11 19.54
N HIS A 283 -33.55 -15.10 18.92
CA HIS A 283 -32.54 -15.31 17.87
C HIS A 283 -31.15 -15.55 18.44
N VAL A 284 -30.89 -15.12 19.68
CA VAL A 284 -29.62 -15.30 20.36
C VAL A 284 -29.55 -16.58 21.18
N ALA A 285 -30.68 -17.05 21.66
CA ALA A 285 -30.83 -18.35 22.38
C ALA A 285 -30.79 -19.53 21.42
#